data_8bd106a1d0d4f9dc9d2213f17bbdb6da
#
_entry.id   8bd106a1d0d4f9dc9d2213f17bbdb6da
#
_cell.length_a   1.000
_cell.length_b   1.000
_cell.length_c   1.000
_cell.angle_alpha   90.00
_cell.angle_beta   90.00
_cell.angle_gamma   90.00
#
_symmetry.space_group_name_H-M   'P 1'
#
loop_
_entity.id
_entity.type
_entity.pdbx_description
1 polymer ?
#
loop_
_entity_poly.entity_id
_entity_poly.type
_entity_poly.pdbx_seq_one_letter_code
_entity_poly.pdbx_strand_id
1 'polypeptide(L)'
;MKLKRKTTITIRKSATQIANFAVIGDSHIGYGNSLNIFRGLLPKAVASGNKKFVIFGGDNKHGSVGAAADADYKAFKNTVTRNLGSKKIPYKASIGNWEDNTRVLFTKYLGPVQGQMNFPETKGKVKYVWLDNAPGKFSTASISLLKSLSPNYYYIIDFHWPLKVKGITVDPTHVLSSQETANFFKAIPANVRNNVVGIFTHHAHTFYENLNNIYPGFTRTKFYVCGCSGAYKCKCTSSGCGRGYYDATLTINNNQVNLAVKTVKA
;
A
#
# COMPACT_ATOMS: atom_id res chain seq x y z
N MET A 1 20.88 36.90 51.00
CA MET A 1 19.82 35.92 50.76
C MET A 1 19.70 35.76 49.23
N LYS A 2 20.20 34.66 48.61
CA LYS A 2 20.14 34.41 47.14
C LYS A 2 18.90 33.63 46.82
N LEU A 3 17.93 34.24 46.15
CA LEU A 3 16.78 33.53 45.61
C LEU A 3 17.21 32.55 44.50
N LYS A 4 17.05 31.25 44.73
CA LYS A 4 17.18 30.24 43.67
C LYS A 4 15.93 30.29 42.77
N ARG A 5 16.09 30.75 41.50
CA ARG A 5 15.04 30.61 40.49
C ARG A 5 14.82 29.12 40.19
N LYS A 6 13.64 28.62 40.54
CA LYS A 6 13.19 27.29 40.08
C LYS A 6 12.86 27.38 38.59
N THR A 7 13.67 26.77 37.72
CA THR A 7 13.35 26.61 36.31
C THR A 7 12.34 25.46 36.17
N THR A 8 11.09 25.77 35.93
CA THR A 8 10.06 24.78 35.65
C THR A 8 10.23 24.34 34.19
N ILE A 9 10.72 23.11 33.97
CA ILE A 9 10.78 22.51 32.65
C ILE A 9 9.38 21.99 32.30
N THR A 10 8.68 22.73 31.47
CA THR A 10 7.39 22.27 30.92
C THR A 10 7.67 21.29 29.80
N ILE A 11 7.56 19.98 30.04
CA ILE A 11 7.61 18.95 29.00
C ILE A 11 6.31 19.06 28.19
N ARG A 12 6.37 19.71 27.03
CA ARG A 12 5.24 19.70 26.09
C ARG A 12 5.09 18.26 25.56
N LYS A 13 4.02 17.57 25.92
CA LYS A 13 3.63 16.32 25.27
C LYS A 13 3.43 16.61 23.78
N SER A 14 4.17 15.88 22.92
CA SER A 14 3.96 15.97 21.49
C SER A 14 2.51 15.57 21.16
N ALA A 15 1.82 16.41 20.38
CA ALA A 15 0.46 16.10 19.95
C ALA A 15 0.45 14.81 19.11
N THR A 16 -0.49 13.93 19.38
CA THR A 16 -0.71 12.70 18.60
C THR A 16 -1.02 13.08 17.14
N GLN A 17 -0.30 12.47 16.20
CA GLN A 17 -0.57 12.62 14.77
C GLN A 17 -1.38 11.42 14.28
N ILE A 18 -2.37 11.67 13.47
CA ILE A 18 -3.25 10.63 12.91
C ILE A 18 -3.32 10.83 11.39
N ALA A 19 -3.00 9.79 10.64
CA ALA A 19 -3.14 9.76 9.19
C ALA A 19 -4.04 8.59 8.77
N ASN A 20 -5.27 8.91 8.35
CA ASN A 20 -6.19 7.92 7.80
C ASN A 20 -5.94 7.77 6.30
N PHE A 21 -5.93 6.53 5.80
CA PHE A 21 -5.73 6.25 4.38
C PHE A 21 -6.53 5.03 3.93
N ALA A 22 -6.73 4.91 2.63
CA ALA A 22 -7.36 3.73 2.03
C ALA A 22 -6.33 2.96 1.20
N VAL A 23 -6.45 1.63 1.21
CA VAL A 23 -5.67 0.74 0.32
C VAL A 23 -6.64 -0.04 -0.55
N ILE A 24 -6.48 0.10 -1.86
CA ILE A 24 -7.42 -0.40 -2.87
C ILE A 24 -6.59 -1.14 -3.92
N GLY A 25 -6.89 -2.42 -4.16
CA GLY A 25 -6.19 -3.24 -5.14
C GLY A 25 -7.07 -3.68 -6.30
N ASP A 26 -6.46 -4.10 -7.39
CA ASP A 26 -7.06 -4.93 -8.42
C ASP A 26 -8.38 -4.37 -8.98
N SER A 27 -8.34 -3.12 -9.49
CA SER A 27 -9.53 -2.48 -10.06
C SER A 27 -9.87 -2.97 -11.46
N HIS A 28 -8.88 -3.49 -12.22
CA HIS A 28 -9.02 -4.15 -13.53
C HIS A 28 -9.89 -3.38 -14.53
N ILE A 29 -9.70 -2.04 -14.62
CA ILE A 29 -10.45 -1.23 -15.58
C ILE A 29 -10.24 -1.76 -16.99
N GLY A 30 -11.33 -1.84 -17.76
CA GLY A 30 -11.33 -2.45 -19.10
C GLY A 30 -11.84 -3.88 -19.13
N TYR A 31 -12.16 -4.50 -18.00
CA TYR A 31 -12.73 -5.83 -17.93
C TYR A 31 -14.17 -5.84 -17.45
N GLY A 32 -15.10 -6.23 -18.30
CA GLY A 32 -16.52 -6.36 -17.94
C GLY A 32 -17.07 -5.09 -17.27
N ASN A 33 -17.69 -5.24 -16.10
CA ASN A 33 -18.28 -4.12 -15.35
C ASN A 33 -17.31 -3.49 -14.32
N SER A 34 -16.02 -3.75 -14.41
CA SER A 34 -15.01 -3.33 -13.41
C SER A 34 -15.01 -1.82 -13.15
N LEU A 35 -15.13 -1.03 -14.21
CA LEU A 35 -15.16 0.44 -14.08
C LEU A 35 -16.34 0.93 -13.23
N ASN A 36 -17.54 0.37 -13.42
CA ASN A 36 -18.70 0.79 -12.62
C ASN A 36 -18.59 0.32 -11.16
N ILE A 37 -18.02 -0.87 -10.94
CA ILE A 37 -17.74 -1.36 -9.58
C ILE A 37 -16.75 -0.42 -8.89
N PHE A 38 -15.64 -0.08 -9.55
CA PHE A 38 -14.64 0.85 -9.01
C PHE A 38 -15.22 2.25 -8.76
N ARG A 39 -16.05 2.76 -9.67
CA ARG A 39 -16.78 4.03 -9.50
C ARG A 39 -17.72 4.03 -8.31
N GLY A 40 -18.30 2.91 -7.96
CA GLY A 40 -19.15 2.75 -6.78
C GLY A 40 -18.36 2.59 -5.47
N LEU A 41 -17.17 1.95 -5.53
CA LEU A 41 -16.36 1.68 -4.35
C LEU A 41 -15.50 2.88 -3.93
N LEU A 42 -14.83 3.55 -4.87
CA LEU A 42 -13.88 4.61 -4.55
C LEU A 42 -14.49 5.77 -3.75
N PRO A 43 -15.69 6.30 -4.08
CA PRO A 43 -16.34 7.34 -3.28
C PRO A 43 -16.55 6.91 -1.82
N LYS A 44 -16.95 5.65 -1.58
CA LYS A 44 -17.13 5.10 -0.23
C LYS A 44 -15.81 5.05 0.52
N ALA A 45 -14.74 4.57 -0.13
CA ALA A 45 -13.41 4.47 0.46
C ALA A 45 -12.84 5.82 0.89
N VAL A 46 -13.11 6.90 0.14
CA VAL A 46 -12.60 8.25 0.46
C VAL A 46 -13.55 9.10 1.31
N ALA A 47 -14.80 8.69 1.49
CA ALA A 47 -15.76 9.39 2.34
C ALA A 47 -15.54 9.09 3.82
N SER A 48 -15.11 7.87 4.16
CA SER A 48 -14.92 7.46 5.55
C SER A 48 -13.65 8.07 6.16
N GLY A 49 -13.73 8.59 7.39
CA GLY A 49 -12.59 8.87 8.25
C GLY A 49 -11.58 9.93 7.78
N ASN A 50 -11.99 10.94 6.99
CA ASN A 50 -11.10 12.03 6.57
C ASN A 50 -9.75 11.54 5.99
N LYS A 51 -9.81 10.80 4.89
CA LYS A 51 -8.63 10.23 4.24
C LYS A 51 -7.60 11.30 3.85
N LYS A 52 -6.35 11.02 4.17
CA LYS A 52 -5.18 11.86 3.85
C LYS A 52 -4.31 11.28 2.74
N PHE A 53 -4.56 10.03 2.35
CA PHE A 53 -3.83 9.33 1.32
C PHE A 53 -4.64 8.15 0.77
N VAL A 54 -4.39 7.78 -0.50
CA VAL A 54 -4.93 6.55 -1.10
C VAL A 54 -3.79 5.79 -1.77
N ILE A 55 -3.71 4.49 -1.50
CA ILE A 55 -2.81 3.54 -2.16
C ILE A 55 -3.63 2.71 -3.15
N PHE A 56 -3.17 2.66 -4.40
CA PHE A 56 -3.69 1.75 -5.43
C PHE A 56 -2.65 0.66 -5.71
N GLY A 57 -2.98 -0.58 -5.45
CA GLY A 57 -2.04 -1.69 -5.34
C GLY A 57 -1.71 -2.46 -6.61
N GLY A 58 -1.82 -1.85 -7.77
CA GLY A 58 -1.58 -2.52 -9.05
C GLY A 58 -2.81 -3.17 -9.65
N ASP A 59 -2.65 -3.68 -10.86
CA ASP A 59 -3.74 -4.14 -11.70
C ASP A 59 -4.88 -3.12 -11.80
N ASN A 60 -4.48 -1.85 -11.98
CA ASN A 60 -5.38 -0.71 -12.10
C ASN A 60 -6.18 -0.78 -13.41
N LYS A 61 -5.57 -1.34 -14.48
CA LYS A 61 -6.25 -1.74 -15.72
C LYS A 61 -6.14 -3.24 -15.95
N HIS A 62 -6.97 -3.80 -16.81
CA HIS A 62 -6.87 -5.19 -17.27
C HIS A 62 -6.03 -5.29 -18.54
N GLY A 63 -5.65 -6.50 -18.96
CA GLY A 63 -4.70 -6.88 -20.02
C GLY A 63 -4.72 -6.17 -21.39
N SER A 64 -5.44 -5.05 -21.57
CA SER A 64 -5.46 -4.25 -22.79
C SER A 64 -4.09 -3.69 -23.15
N VAL A 65 -3.85 -3.47 -24.46
CA VAL A 65 -2.63 -2.87 -25.02
C VAL A 65 -2.97 -1.73 -25.98
N GLY A 66 -2.01 -0.93 -26.38
CA GLY A 66 -2.18 0.14 -27.37
C GLY A 66 -3.25 1.16 -26.97
N ALA A 67 -4.11 1.54 -27.92
CA ALA A 67 -5.17 2.54 -27.72
C ALA A 67 -6.19 2.11 -26.66
N ALA A 68 -6.50 0.82 -26.53
CA ALA A 68 -7.40 0.31 -25.50
C ALA A 68 -6.80 0.51 -24.12
N ALA A 69 -5.51 0.22 -23.93
CA ALA A 69 -4.83 0.49 -22.67
C ALA A 69 -4.80 1.99 -22.31
N ASP A 70 -4.55 2.85 -23.29
CA ASP A 70 -4.59 4.31 -23.08
C ASP A 70 -5.98 4.79 -22.63
N ALA A 71 -7.05 4.23 -23.21
CA ALA A 71 -8.43 4.51 -22.82
C ALA A 71 -8.72 4.02 -21.39
N ASP A 72 -8.26 2.83 -21.01
CA ASP A 72 -8.46 2.28 -19.66
C ASP A 72 -7.72 3.08 -18.59
N TYR A 73 -6.47 3.48 -18.84
CA TYR A 73 -5.74 4.38 -17.95
C TYR A 73 -6.42 5.75 -17.80
N LYS A 74 -6.95 6.32 -18.90
CA LYS A 74 -7.74 7.56 -18.84
C LYS A 74 -8.99 7.38 -17.97
N ALA A 75 -9.72 6.28 -18.14
CA ALA A 75 -10.93 5.99 -17.36
C ALA A 75 -10.61 5.83 -15.87
N PHE A 76 -9.54 5.12 -15.52
CA PHE A 76 -9.03 5.03 -14.15
C PHE A 76 -8.68 6.41 -13.60
N LYS A 77 -7.79 7.14 -14.29
CA LYS A 77 -7.31 8.47 -13.89
C LYS A 77 -8.45 9.45 -13.67
N ASN A 78 -9.42 9.50 -14.59
CA ASN A 78 -10.58 10.38 -14.51
C ASN A 78 -11.44 10.03 -13.27
N THR A 79 -11.62 8.73 -12.99
CA THR A 79 -12.37 8.28 -11.81
C THR A 79 -11.67 8.71 -10.53
N VAL A 80 -10.35 8.51 -10.46
CA VAL A 80 -9.52 8.94 -9.33
C VAL A 80 -9.57 10.46 -9.16
N THR A 81 -9.34 11.23 -10.22
CA THR A 81 -9.33 12.70 -10.16
C THR A 81 -10.68 13.26 -9.71
N ARG A 82 -11.79 12.70 -10.18
CA ARG A 82 -13.15 13.12 -9.77
C ARG A 82 -13.36 12.94 -8.26
N ASN A 83 -12.88 11.87 -7.68
CA ASN A 83 -13.15 11.52 -6.28
C ASN A 83 -12.15 12.11 -5.28
N LEU A 84 -10.89 12.26 -5.69
CA LEU A 84 -9.80 12.72 -4.82
C LEU A 84 -9.45 14.19 -5.05
N GLY A 85 -9.62 14.70 -6.28
CA GLY A 85 -9.15 16.02 -6.68
C GLY A 85 -9.81 17.15 -5.90
N SER A 86 -11.14 17.14 -5.75
CA SER A 86 -11.88 18.16 -4.98
C SER A 86 -11.49 18.21 -3.51
N LYS A 87 -11.10 17.06 -2.94
CA LYS A 87 -10.64 16.90 -1.55
C LYS A 87 -9.13 17.08 -1.41
N LYS A 88 -8.40 17.29 -2.52
CA LYS A 88 -6.93 17.37 -2.57
C LYS A 88 -6.23 16.17 -1.88
N ILE A 89 -6.83 14.97 -1.98
CA ILE A 89 -6.25 13.77 -1.38
C ILE A 89 -5.16 13.23 -2.34
N PRO A 90 -3.88 13.18 -1.91
CA PRO A 90 -2.82 12.59 -2.70
C PRO A 90 -2.97 11.06 -2.78
N TYR A 91 -2.43 10.47 -3.84
CA TYR A 91 -2.40 9.02 -4.01
C TYR A 91 -1.12 8.55 -4.68
N LYS A 92 -0.86 7.26 -4.58
CA LYS A 92 0.13 6.53 -5.37
C LYS A 92 -0.48 5.24 -5.88
N ALA A 93 0.01 4.81 -7.06
CA ALA A 93 -0.33 3.53 -7.64
C ALA A 93 0.94 2.69 -7.77
N SER A 94 0.89 1.44 -7.32
CA SER A 94 1.85 0.41 -7.66
C SER A 94 1.51 -0.19 -9.02
N ILE A 95 2.51 -0.73 -9.71
CA ILE A 95 2.33 -1.43 -10.97
C ILE A 95 2.00 -2.90 -10.71
N GLY A 96 0.99 -3.45 -11.41
CA GLY A 96 0.62 -4.86 -11.36
C GLY A 96 1.06 -5.64 -12.61
N ASN A 97 0.80 -6.94 -12.63
CA ASN A 97 1.22 -7.79 -13.75
C ASN A 97 0.45 -7.49 -15.04
N TRP A 98 -0.78 -7.03 -14.98
CA TRP A 98 -1.54 -6.61 -16.15
C TRP A 98 -1.05 -5.31 -16.79
N GLU A 99 -0.19 -4.58 -16.10
CA GLU A 99 0.42 -3.33 -16.58
C GLU A 99 1.86 -3.51 -17.04
N ASP A 100 2.45 -4.68 -16.82
CA ASP A 100 3.86 -4.94 -17.11
C ASP A 100 4.24 -4.68 -18.58
N ASN A 101 3.36 -5.03 -19.51
CA ASN A 101 3.54 -4.79 -20.94
C ASN A 101 3.17 -3.36 -21.40
N THR A 102 2.72 -2.50 -20.49
CA THR A 102 2.29 -1.11 -20.78
C THR A 102 2.92 -0.09 -19.86
N ARG A 103 4.15 -0.34 -19.38
CA ARG A 103 4.90 0.49 -18.43
C ARG A 103 5.01 1.96 -18.82
N VAL A 104 5.15 2.25 -20.09
CA VAL A 104 5.21 3.63 -20.63
C VAL A 104 3.90 4.36 -20.35
N LEU A 105 2.76 3.71 -20.62
CA LEU A 105 1.44 4.27 -20.33
C LEU A 105 1.19 4.36 -18.83
N PHE A 106 1.59 3.33 -18.06
CA PHE A 106 1.52 3.41 -16.59
C PHE A 106 2.23 4.66 -16.09
N THR A 107 3.49 4.87 -16.48
CA THR A 107 4.28 6.02 -16.04
C THR A 107 3.66 7.35 -16.47
N LYS A 108 3.13 7.43 -17.70
CA LYS A 108 2.43 8.61 -18.22
C LYS A 108 1.22 9.01 -17.35
N TYR A 109 0.42 8.05 -16.88
CA TYR A 109 -0.84 8.33 -16.19
C TYR A 109 -0.73 8.29 -14.68
N LEU A 110 0.09 7.40 -14.13
CA LEU A 110 0.11 7.07 -12.69
C LEU A 110 1.44 7.41 -12.01
N GLY A 111 2.48 7.69 -12.81
CA GLY A 111 3.81 8.08 -12.31
C GLY A 111 4.80 6.92 -12.21
N PRO A 112 5.90 7.09 -11.48
CA PRO A 112 6.98 6.11 -11.44
C PRO A 112 6.54 4.78 -10.83
N VAL A 113 7.07 3.67 -11.39
CA VAL A 113 6.74 2.28 -11.00
C VAL A 113 7.29 1.88 -9.63
N GLN A 114 8.28 2.59 -9.12
CA GLN A 114 8.83 2.43 -7.76
C GLN A 114 9.32 3.77 -7.21
N GLY A 115 9.46 3.87 -5.89
CA GLY A 115 10.00 5.06 -5.24
C GLY A 115 9.64 5.14 -3.76
N GLN A 116 9.94 6.28 -3.16
CA GLN A 116 9.57 6.60 -1.78
C GLN A 116 9.16 8.06 -1.63
N MET A 117 8.31 8.33 -0.66
CA MET A 117 7.90 9.68 -0.29
C MET A 117 7.60 9.78 1.22
N ASN A 118 7.50 10.99 1.74
CA ASN A 118 6.94 11.17 3.09
C ASN A 118 5.48 10.76 3.09
N PHE A 119 5.09 9.92 4.06
CA PHE A 119 3.67 9.62 4.25
C PHE A 119 2.95 10.90 4.74
N PRO A 120 1.81 11.28 4.13
CA PRO A 120 1.09 12.49 4.53
C PRO A 120 0.74 12.53 6.03
N GLU A 121 0.70 13.72 6.61
CA GLU A 121 0.33 14.00 8.02
C GLU A 121 1.23 13.35 9.09
N THR A 122 2.40 12.84 8.71
CA THR A 122 3.33 12.17 9.65
C THR A 122 4.54 13.03 10.03
N LYS A 123 4.58 14.31 9.60
CA LYS A 123 5.72 15.23 9.81
C LYS A 123 7.07 14.60 9.44
N GLY A 124 7.10 13.79 8.39
CA GLY A 124 8.28 13.11 7.91
C GLY A 124 8.75 11.91 8.73
N LYS A 125 8.02 11.49 9.75
CA LYS A 125 8.36 10.32 10.58
C LYS A 125 8.16 8.98 9.85
N VAL A 126 7.20 8.92 8.94
CA VAL A 126 6.89 7.71 8.17
C VAL A 126 7.14 7.96 6.69
N LYS A 127 7.77 7.00 6.03
CA LYS A 127 7.92 6.94 4.58
C LYS A 127 6.95 5.91 4.00
N TYR A 128 6.36 6.27 2.88
CA TYR A 128 5.69 5.33 1.99
C TYR A 128 6.67 4.91 0.91
N VAL A 129 6.81 3.60 0.71
CA VAL A 129 7.69 2.98 -0.29
C VAL A 129 6.82 2.11 -1.19
N TRP A 130 6.84 2.36 -2.49
CA TRP A 130 6.18 1.49 -3.46
C TRP A 130 7.23 0.85 -4.35
N LEU A 131 7.04 -0.44 -4.66
CA LEU A 131 8.01 -1.27 -5.33
C LEU A 131 7.42 -1.89 -6.60
N ASP A 132 8.28 -2.07 -7.59
CA ASP A 132 7.96 -2.79 -8.80
C ASP A 132 8.30 -4.27 -8.65
N ASN A 133 7.25 -5.10 -8.62
CA ASN A 133 7.36 -6.55 -8.72
C ASN A 133 6.35 -7.14 -9.73
N ALA A 134 5.93 -6.34 -10.71
CA ALA A 134 4.93 -6.68 -11.71
C ALA A 134 5.17 -8.03 -12.41
N PRO A 135 6.40 -8.40 -12.83
CA PRO A 135 6.65 -9.69 -13.50
C PRO A 135 6.78 -10.89 -12.52
N GLY A 136 6.28 -10.78 -11.28
CA GLY A 136 6.45 -11.84 -10.27
C GLY A 136 7.85 -11.90 -9.65
N LYS A 137 8.64 -10.84 -9.80
CA LYS A 137 9.97 -10.65 -9.18
C LYS A 137 10.25 -9.16 -9.00
N PHE A 138 11.01 -8.82 -7.97
CA PHE A 138 11.39 -7.43 -7.74
C PHE A 138 12.38 -6.92 -8.79
N SER A 139 12.18 -5.70 -9.28
CA SER A 139 13.16 -5.02 -10.12
C SER A 139 14.44 -4.74 -9.34
N THR A 140 15.58 -4.66 -10.04
CA THR A 140 16.87 -4.29 -9.43
C THR A 140 16.79 -2.95 -8.70
N ALA A 141 16.07 -1.99 -9.27
CA ALA A 141 15.88 -0.67 -8.66
C ALA A 141 15.06 -0.75 -7.37
N SER A 142 14.02 -1.60 -7.31
CA SER A 142 13.25 -1.86 -6.08
C SER A 142 14.12 -2.50 -4.98
N ILE A 143 14.97 -3.47 -5.33
CA ILE A 143 15.90 -4.07 -4.38
C ILE A 143 16.94 -3.04 -3.90
N SER A 144 17.45 -2.19 -4.78
CA SER A 144 18.39 -1.12 -4.42
C SER A 144 17.74 -0.10 -3.48
N LEU A 145 16.47 0.26 -3.73
CA LEU A 145 15.71 1.14 -2.85
C LEU A 145 15.54 0.52 -1.45
N LEU A 146 15.20 -0.77 -1.36
CA LEU A 146 15.10 -1.45 -0.05
C LEU A 146 16.42 -1.44 0.72
N LYS A 147 17.55 -1.67 0.04
CA LYS A 147 18.88 -1.61 0.65
C LYS A 147 19.28 -0.22 1.17
N SER A 148 18.70 0.85 0.61
CA SER A 148 18.97 2.24 0.99
C SER A 148 18.09 2.77 2.12
N LEU A 149 17.18 1.98 2.68
CA LEU A 149 16.29 2.42 3.75
C LEU A 149 17.11 2.78 5.02
N SER A 150 16.71 3.88 5.67
CA SER A 150 17.41 4.43 6.84
C SER A 150 16.69 4.09 8.15
N PRO A 151 17.38 3.79 9.26
CA PRO A 151 16.75 3.55 10.56
C PRO A 151 16.09 4.79 11.17
N ASN A 152 16.25 5.97 10.55
CA ASN A 152 15.67 7.22 11.04
C ASN A 152 14.17 7.38 10.78
N TYR A 153 13.57 6.47 10.00
CA TYR A 153 12.16 6.54 9.60
C TYR A 153 11.44 5.23 9.88
N TYR A 154 10.13 5.32 10.02
CA TYR A 154 9.23 4.18 9.91
C TYR A 154 8.75 4.02 8.47
N TYR A 155 8.29 2.83 8.09
CA TYR A 155 7.95 2.50 6.71
C TYR A 155 6.60 1.80 6.59
N ILE A 156 5.83 2.25 5.60
CA ILE A 156 4.75 1.48 4.96
C ILE A 156 5.28 1.10 3.59
N ILE A 157 5.28 -0.19 3.27
CA ILE A 157 5.76 -0.71 1.99
C ILE A 157 4.57 -1.30 1.23
N ASP A 158 4.49 -1.04 -0.07
CA ASP A 158 3.43 -1.50 -0.94
C ASP A 158 3.99 -2.05 -2.26
N PHE A 159 3.43 -3.16 -2.73
CA PHE A 159 3.75 -3.77 -4.02
C PHE A 159 2.68 -4.81 -4.39
N HIS A 160 2.68 -5.27 -5.65
CA HIS A 160 1.55 -6.02 -6.17
C HIS A 160 1.53 -7.50 -5.74
N TRP A 161 2.55 -8.30 -6.10
CA TRP A 161 2.57 -9.75 -5.80
C TRP A 161 2.86 -10.02 -4.33
N PRO A 162 2.00 -10.79 -3.60
CA PRO A 162 2.22 -11.11 -2.20
C PRO A 162 3.49 -11.92 -1.94
N LEU A 163 4.10 -11.71 -0.77
CA LEU A 163 5.19 -12.52 -0.27
C LEU A 163 4.68 -13.90 0.18
N LYS A 164 5.50 -14.91 0.01
CA LYS A 164 5.25 -16.25 0.58
C LYS A 164 5.68 -16.26 2.04
N VAL A 165 4.83 -15.76 2.93
CA VAL A 165 5.07 -15.75 4.37
C VAL A 165 4.49 -16.97 5.06
N LYS A 166 5.03 -17.31 6.25
CA LYS A 166 4.53 -18.44 7.04
C LYS A 166 3.05 -18.25 7.37
N GLY A 167 2.24 -19.27 7.08
CA GLY A 167 0.80 -19.27 7.38
C GLY A 167 -0.06 -18.49 6.38
N ILE A 168 0.51 -18.02 5.26
CA ILE A 168 -0.31 -17.41 4.19
C ILE A 168 -1.26 -18.44 3.61
N THR A 169 -2.55 -18.09 3.54
CA THR A 169 -3.64 -18.96 3.09
C THR A 169 -4.18 -18.58 1.70
N VAL A 170 -3.50 -17.69 0.98
CA VAL A 170 -3.84 -17.36 -0.40
C VAL A 170 -3.37 -18.47 -1.35
N ASP A 171 -3.95 -18.52 -2.54
CA ASP A 171 -3.57 -19.45 -3.58
C ASP A 171 -2.05 -19.39 -3.83
N PRO A 172 -1.32 -20.52 -3.74
CA PRO A 172 0.14 -20.55 -3.88
C PRO A 172 0.64 -20.11 -5.26
N THR A 173 -0.21 -20.12 -6.28
CA THR A 173 0.10 -19.60 -7.62
C THR A 173 0.02 -18.07 -7.71
N HIS A 174 -0.49 -17.41 -6.65
CA HIS A 174 -0.67 -15.96 -6.56
C HIS A 174 0.23 -15.34 -5.50
N VAL A 175 1.35 -15.97 -5.19
CA VAL A 175 2.40 -15.43 -4.31
C VAL A 175 3.77 -15.53 -4.97
N LEU A 176 4.70 -14.70 -4.54
CA LEU A 176 6.09 -14.77 -4.97
C LEU A 176 6.73 -16.12 -4.60
N SER A 177 7.77 -16.51 -5.31
CA SER A 177 8.60 -17.65 -4.92
C SER A 177 9.23 -17.45 -3.55
N SER A 178 9.62 -18.56 -2.89
CA SER A 178 10.35 -18.50 -1.62
C SER A 178 11.67 -17.71 -1.76
N GLN A 179 12.34 -17.83 -2.93
CA GLN A 179 13.59 -17.10 -3.20
C GLN A 179 13.35 -15.61 -3.31
N GLU A 180 12.34 -15.15 -4.06
CA GLU A 180 12.01 -13.72 -4.20
C GLU A 180 11.54 -13.12 -2.85
N THR A 181 10.79 -13.88 -2.07
CA THR A 181 10.41 -13.50 -0.70
C THR A 181 11.64 -13.32 0.19
N ALA A 182 12.60 -14.23 0.13
CA ALA A 182 13.85 -14.13 0.87
C ALA A 182 14.72 -12.95 0.40
N ASN A 183 14.77 -12.70 -0.91
CA ASN A 183 15.48 -11.54 -1.49
C ASN A 183 14.92 -10.23 -0.96
N PHE A 184 13.59 -10.08 -0.90
CA PHE A 184 12.93 -8.91 -0.33
C PHE A 184 13.35 -8.66 1.12
N PHE A 185 13.21 -9.66 1.99
CA PHE A 185 13.50 -9.50 3.42
C PHE A 185 14.99 -9.25 3.69
N LYS A 186 15.89 -9.93 2.94
CA LYS A 186 17.34 -9.74 3.05
C LYS A 186 17.79 -8.36 2.55
N ALA A 187 17.08 -7.77 1.59
CA ALA A 187 17.40 -6.44 1.08
C ALA A 187 17.19 -5.33 2.12
N ILE A 188 16.29 -5.53 3.09
CA ILE A 188 16.03 -4.54 4.15
C ILE A 188 17.12 -4.64 5.22
N PRO A 189 17.87 -3.55 5.51
CA PRO A 189 18.92 -3.55 6.53
C PRO A 189 18.41 -4.02 7.89
N ALA A 190 19.20 -4.79 8.62
CA ALA A 190 18.78 -5.40 9.88
C ALA A 190 18.27 -4.38 10.91
N ASN A 191 18.91 -3.21 10.99
CA ASN A 191 18.53 -2.12 11.89
C ASN A 191 17.28 -1.34 11.43
N VAL A 192 16.74 -1.63 10.24
CA VAL A 192 15.51 -1.02 9.70
C VAL A 192 14.29 -1.92 9.87
N ARG A 193 14.48 -3.25 9.98
CA ARG A 193 13.39 -4.24 9.94
C ARG A 193 12.26 -3.95 10.92
N ASN A 194 12.58 -3.57 12.15
CA ASN A 194 11.59 -3.21 13.16
C ASN A 194 10.90 -1.86 12.93
N ASN A 195 11.39 -1.07 11.96
CA ASN A 195 10.77 0.17 11.56
C ASN A 195 9.75 -0.01 10.42
N VAL A 196 9.70 -1.18 9.79
CA VAL A 196 8.64 -1.51 8.83
C VAL A 196 7.39 -1.86 9.62
N VAL A 197 6.38 -0.98 9.60
CA VAL A 197 5.16 -1.14 10.40
C VAL A 197 4.03 -1.82 9.63
N GLY A 198 4.05 -1.76 8.30
CA GLY A 198 3.07 -2.42 7.45
C GLY A 198 3.59 -2.73 6.05
N ILE A 199 3.19 -3.88 5.53
CA ILE A 199 3.41 -4.27 4.14
C ILE A 199 2.04 -4.58 3.54
N PHE A 200 1.68 -3.87 2.47
CA PHE A 200 0.46 -4.11 1.70
C PHE A 200 0.80 -4.76 0.37
N THR A 201 0.04 -5.78 0.02
CA THR A 201 0.15 -6.52 -1.24
C THR A 201 -1.23 -6.80 -1.83
N HIS A 202 -1.30 -7.29 -3.07
CA HIS A 202 -2.54 -7.36 -3.85
C HIS A 202 -2.61 -8.67 -4.66
N HIS A 203 -2.99 -8.66 -5.93
CA HIS A 203 -2.93 -9.76 -6.90
C HIS A 203 -3.78 -11.00 -6.59
N ALA A 204 -3.84 -11.43 -5.34
CA ALA A 204 -4.55 -12.66 -4.97
C ALA A 204 -6.08 -12.49 -4.84
N HIS A 205 -6.59 -11.28 -5.03
CA HIS A 205 -8.02 -10.93 -4.99
C HIS A 205 -8.75 -11.38 -3.71
N THR A 206 -8.05 -11.47 -2.59
CA THR A 206 -8.59 -11.87 -1.29
C THR A 206 -8.07 -10.97 -0.19
N PHE A 207 -8.80 -10.88 0.92
CA PHE A 207 -8.32 -10.23 2.13
C PHE A 207 -7.61 -11.25 3.01
N TYR A 208 -6.36 -10.97 3.33
CA TYR A 208 -5.56 -11.78 4.23
C TYR A 208 -4.71 -10.87 5.12
N GLU A 209 -4.63 -11.23 6.39
CA GLU A 209 -3.83 -10.52 7.39
C GLU A 209 -2.92 -11.50 8.13
N ASN A 210 -1.65 -11.14 8.27
CA ASN A 210 -0.74 -11.78 9.20
C ASN A 210 -0.11 -10.71 10.10
N LEU A 211 -0.49 -10.73 11.36
CA LEU A 211 -0.11 -9.73 12.34
C LEU A 211 1.07 -10.17 13.22
N ASN A 212 1.64 -11.35 12.96
CA ASN A 212 2.65 -11.97 13.81
C ASN A 212 3.89 -12.36 13.00
N ASN A 213 5.06 -11.95 13.45
CA ASN A 213 6.39 -12.43 13.06
C ASN A 213 6.51 -13.05 11.67
N ILE A 214 6.22 -12.27 10.63
CA ILE A 214 6.18 -12.72 9.24
C ILE A 214 7.55 -13.22 8.74
N TYR A 215 8.63 -12.70 9.35
CA TYR A 215 10.01 -13.06 9.04
C TYR A 215 10.93 -12.66 10.20
N PRO A 216 12.06 -13.35 10.46
CA PRO A 216 13.00 -12.98 11.51
C PRO A 216 13.46 -11.53 11.47
N GLY A 217 13.36 -10.83 12.60
CA GLY A 217 13.69 -9.41 12.73
C GLY A 217 12.56 -8.43 12.36
N PHE A 218 11.40 -8.92 11.91
CA PHE A 218 10.21 -8.10 11.62
C PHE A 218 9.14 -8.28 12.70
N THR A 219 9.47 -7.99 13.94
CA THR A 219 8.61 -8.28 15.11
C THR A 219 7.39 -7.36 15.23
N ARG A 220 7.39 -6.21 14.54
CA ARG A 220 6.30 -5.21 14.56
C ARG A 220 5.54 -5.11 13.25
N THR A 221 6.03 -5.74 12.21
CA THR A 221 5.48 -5.63 10.86
C THR A 221 4.18 -6.39 10.73
N LYS A 222 3.15 -5.71 10.26
CA LYS A 222 1.87 -6.30 9.88
C LYS A 222 1.85 -6.48 8.36
N PHE A 223 1.41 -7.65 7.91
CA PHE A 223 1.37 -8.02 6.50
C PHE A 223 -0.08 -8.21 6.04
N TYR A 224 -0.41 -7.60 4.91
CA TYR A 224 -1.76 -7.59 4.37
C TYR A 224 -1.77 -7.96 2.90
N VAL A 225 -2.76 -8.74 2.49
CA VAL A 225 -3.14 -8.89 1.08
C VAL A 225 -4.51 -8.22 0.93
N CYS A 226 -4.60 -7.21 0.06
CA CYS A 226 -5.82 -6.46 -0.16
C CYS A 226 -6.66 -7.15 -1.24
N GLY A 227 -7.96 -7.27 -0.99
CA GLY A 227 -8.91 -7.81 -1.94
C GLY A 227 -9.15 -6.91 -3.14
N CYS A 228 -9.99 -7.36 -4.05
CA CYS A 228 -10.24 -6.67 -5.32
C CYS A 228 -11.24 -5.52 -5.18
N SER A 229 -11.05 -4.46 -5.99
CA SER A 229 -11.97 -3.32 -6.06
C SER A 229 -12.79 -3.25 -7.35
N GLY A 230 -12.49 -4.09 -8.33
CA GLY A 230 -13.16 -4.15 -9.62
C GLY A 230 -12.97 -5.47 -10.35
N ALA A 231 -11.95 -6.24 -9.99
CA ALA A 231 -11.62 -7.49 -10.65
C ALA A 231 -12.81 -8.44 -10.75
N TYR A 232 -12.93 -9.12 -11.88
CA TYR A 232 -14.03 -10.05 -12.18
C TYR A 232 -14.03 -11.28 -11.27
N LYS A 233 -12.86 -11.83 -11.00
CA LYS A 233 -12.68 -13.01 -10.16
C LYS A 233 -12.09 -12.59 -8.82
N CYS A 234 -12.92 -12.09 -7.93
CA CYS A 234 -12.60 -12.23 -6.50
C CYS A 234 -12.76 -13.73 -6.21
N LYS A 235 -11.66 -14.50 -6.25
CA LYS A 235 -11.70 -15.94 -5.98
C LYS A 235 -12.17 -16.18 -4.55
N CYS A 236 -13.40 -16.56 -4.43
CA CYS A 236 -14.11 -16.71 -3.17
C CYS A 236 -14.31 -18.17 -2.81
N THR A 237 -13.38 -18.75 -2.09
CA THR A 237 -13.56 -20.03 -1.41
C THR A 237 -13.40 -19.92 0.11
N SER A 238 -13.09 -18.73 0.63
CA SER A 238 -12.85 -18.52 2.06
C SER A 238 -13.56 -17.28 2.59
N SER A 239 -13.69 -17.17 3.91
CA SER A 239 -14.25 -16.00 4.62
C SER A 239 -13.54 -14.66 4.32
N GLY A 240 -12.33 -14.69 3.76
CA GLY A 240 -11.56 -13.50 3.37
C GLY A 240 -11.96 -12.86 2.05
N CYS A 241 -12.89 -13.48 1.33
CA CYS A 241 -13.21 -13.14 -0.03
C CYS A 241 -14.16 -11.96 -0.14
N GLY A 242 -14.02 -11.20 -1.21
CA GLY A 242 -14.97 -10.14 -1.56
C GLY A 242 -14.32 -8.91 -2.17
N ARG A 243 -15.19 -8.08 -2.74
CA ARG A 243 -14.83 -6.73 -3.17
C ARG A 243 -14.76 -5.81 -1.96
N GLY A 244 -13.81 -4.90 -1.98
CA GLY A 244 -13.69 -3.96 -0.89
C GLY A 244 -12.32 -3.26 -0.89
N TYR A 245 -11.96 -2.76 0.28
CA TYR A 245 -10.71 -2.05 0.50
C TYR A 245 -10.29 -2.17 1.95
N TYR A 246 -9.04 -1.81 2.26
CA TYR A 246 -8.62 -1.57 3.63
C TYR A 246 -8.81 -0.11 4.00
N ASP A 247 -9.45 0.12 5.13
CA ASP A 247 -9.50 1.38 5.84
C ASP A 247 -8.41 1.35 6.90
N ALA A 248 -7.40 2.20 6.78
CA ALA A 248 -6.20 2.15 7.59
C ALA A 248 -5.94 3.47 8.30
N THR A 249 -5.36 3.38 9.50
CA THR A 249 -4.99 4.52 10.34
C THR A 249 -3.58 4.35 10.88
N LEU A 250 -2.70 5.31 10.59
CA LEU A 250 -1.42 5.49 11.27
C LEU A 250 -1.61 6.44 12.44
N THR A 251 -1.18 6.02 13.62
CA THR A 251 -1.13 6.86 14.80
C THR A 251 0.31 7.00 15.28
N ILE A 252 0.79 8.23 15.44
CA ILE A 252 2.13 8.52 15.94
C ILE A 252 1.99 9.22 17.29
N ASN A 253 2.49 8.58 18.33
CA ASN A 253 2.51 9.12 19.69
C ASN A 253 3.90 8.89 20.29
N ASN A 254 4.54 9.95 20.79
CA ASN A 254 5.87 9.90 21.43
C ASN A 254 6.90 9.08 20.62
N ASN A 255 7.00 9.31 19.30
CA ASN A 255 7.86 8.57 18.36
C ASN A 255 7.50 7.08 18.17
N GLN A 256 6.42 6.59 18.74
CA GLN A 256 5.89 5.26 18.41
C GLN A 256 4.87 5.36 17.28
N VAL A 257 5.00 4.48 16.30
CA VAL A 257 4.07 4.39 15.17
C VAL A 257 3.27 3.11 15.30
N ASN A 258 1.94 3.24 15.27
CA ASN A 258 1.00 2.14 15.26
C ASN A 258 0.18 2.18 13.97
N LEU A 259 -0.04 1.00 13.39
CA LEU A 259 -0.90 0.80 12.22
C LEU A 259 -2.12 -0.01 12.64
N ALA A 260 -3.31 0.54 12.44
CA ALA A 260 -4.59 -0.16 12.52
C ALA A 260 -5.20 -0.26 11.13
N VAL A 261 -5.71 -1.45 10.77
CA VAL A 261 -6.31 -1.71 9.46
C VAL A 261 -7.64 -2.42 9.67
N LYS A 262 -8.65 -2.02 8.92
CA LYS A 262 -9.98 -2.63 8.92
C LYS A 262 -10.36 -3.01 7.50
N THR A 263 -10.79 -4.24 7.29
CA THR A 263 -11.41 -4.67 6.04
C THR A 263 -12.80 -4.05 5.91
N VAL A 264 -13.05 -3.39 4.78
CA VAL A 264 -14.37 -2.89 4.39
C VAL A 264 -14.80 -3.62 3.13
N LYS A 265 -15.80 -4.49 3.26
CA LYS A 265 -16.42 -5.18 2.12
C LYS A 265 -17.49 -4.28 1.48
N ALA A 266 -17.54 -4.28 0.13
CA ALA A 266 -18.51 -3.50 -0.65
C ALA A 266 -19.57 -4.39 -1.30
#